data_c320ec34607d974bfe2b2953419adecf
#
_entry.id   c320ec34607d974bfe2b2953419adecf
#
_cell.length_a   1.000
_cell.length_b   1.000
_cell.length_c   1.000
_cell.angle_alpha   90.00
_cell.angle_beta   90.00
_cell.angle_gamma   90.00
#
_symmetry.space_group_name_H-M   'P 1'
#
loop_
_entity.id
_entity.type
_entity.pdbx_description
1 polymer ?
#
loop_
_entity_poly.entity_id
_entity_poly.type
_entity_poly.pdbx_seq_one_letter_code
_entity_poly.pdbx_strand_id
1 'polypeptide(L)'
;MNVIAFDPFITDAKVFEADGVKKVDSIEELYAQADYLSLHIPATWKTKKSIGHKLMTSMPKGATLVNTARKEVIDEAGVIQAMTEREDLKYITDIAPEAAAEMSEKFGKRFFATPKKMGAETAEANINAGLAAANQIVDFFKTGNTRFQVNK
;
A
#
# COMPACT_ATOMS: atom_id res chain seq x y z
N MET A 1 0.56 4.85 18.86
CA MET A 1 0.00 3.90 17.86
C MET A 1 0.90 2.68 17.84
N ASN A 2 0.36 1.47 17.89
CA ASN A 2 1.14 0.26 17.72
C ASN A 2 1.27 -0.01 16.22
N VAL A 3 2.49 -0.08 15.72
CA VAL A 3 2.76 -0.32 14.30
C VAL A 3 3.19 -1.77 14.12
N ILE A 4 2.51 -2.47 13.20
CA ILE A 4 2.85 -3.84 12.79
C ILE A 4 3.07 -3.86 11.27
N ALA A 5 3.94 -4.73 10.78
CA ALA A 5 4.19 -4.83 9.34
C ALA A 5 4.48 -6.28 8.92
N PHE A 6 4.16 -6.56 7.67
CA PHE A 6 4.50 -7.80 6.97
C PHE A 6 5.21 -7.47 5.65
N ASP A 7 6.36 -8.08 5.44
CA ASP A 7 7.06 -8.11 4.16
C ASP A 7 7.63 -9.52 3.95
N PRO A 8 7.26 -10.23 2.87
CA PRO A 8 7.72 -11.59 2.61
C PRO A 8 9.21 -11.68 2.27
N PHE A 9 9.86 -10.55 1.92
CA PHE A 9 11.27 -10.51 1.55
C PHE A 9 12.19 -10.11 2.71
N ILE A 10 11.66 -9.49 3.76
CA ILE A 10 12.42 -9.09 4.94
C ILE A 10 12.17 -10.11 6.05
N THR A 11 13.09 -11.05 6.19
CA THR A 11 13.02 -12.14 7.19
C THR A 11 13.57 -11.73 8.56
N ASP A 12 14.53 -10.80 8.61
CA ASP A 12 15.11 -10.33 9.86
C ASP A 12 14.19 -9.33 10.58
N ALA A 13 13.66 -9.73 11.74
CA ALA A 13 12.80 -8.89 12.56
C ALA A 13 13.48 -7.60 13.04
N LYS A 14 14.80 -7.61 13.21
CA LYS A 14 15.58 -6.44 13.67
C LYS A 14 15.46 -5.24 12.73
N VAL A 15 15.21 -5.48 11.44
CA VAL A 15 14.98 -4.41 10.45
C VAL A 15 13.73 -3.60 10.80
N PHE A 16 12.69 -4.26 11.30
CA PHE A 16 11.45 -3.61 11.71
C PHE A 16 11.57 -2.98 13.11
N GLU A 17 12.26 -3.67 14.02
CA GLU A 17 12.44 -3.23 15.42
C GLU A 17 13.22 -1.91 15.52
N ALA A 18 14.16 -1.66 14.61
CA ALA A 18 14.94 -0.42 14.55
C ALA A 18 14.05 0.83 14.43
N ASP A 19 12.87 0.69 13.80
CA ASP A 19 11.88 1.75 13.63
C ASP A 19 10.69 1.61 14.61
N GLY A 20 10.80 0.73 15.60
CA GLY A 20 9.73 0.50 16.58
C GLY A 20 8.51 -0.23 16.00
N VAL A 21 8.69 -0.97 14.90
CA VAL A 21 7.65 -1.72 14.20
C VAL A 21 7.73 -3.20 14.61
N LYS A 22 6.61 -3.82 14.94
CA LYS A 22 6.54 -5.26 15.17
C LYS A 22 6.30 -6.01 13.85
N LYS A 23 7.20 -6.94 13.51
CA LYS A 23 6.99 -7.85 12.37
C LYS A 23 5.91 -8.87 12.72
N VAL A 24 5.02 -9.15 11.76
CA VAL A 24 4.11 -10.30 11.78
C VAL A 24 4.51 -11.29 10.68
N ASP A 25 4.08 -12.56 10.82
CA ASP A 25 4.61 -13.65 10.00
C ASP A 25 3.75 -13.99 8.77
N SER A 26 2.55 -13.42 8.70
CA SER A 26 1.66 -13.63 7.55
C SER A 26 0.79 -12.41 7.24
N ILE A 27 0.29 -12.36 6.01
CA ILE A 27 -0.65 -11.33 5.58
C ILE A 27 -1.99 -11.48 6.33
N GLU A 28 -2.41 -12.69 6.62
CA GLU A 28 -3.62 -12.99 7.37
C GLU A 28 -3.52 -12.46 8.81
N GLU A 29 -2.36 -12.65 9.45
CA GLU A 29 -2.10 -12.10 10.78
C GLU A 29 -2.11 -10.58 10.79
N LEU A 30 -1.52 -9.94 9.76
CA LEU A 30 -1.54 -8.50 9.61
C LEU A 30 -2.97 -7.97 9.51
N TYR A 31 -3.79 -8.56 8.63
CA TYR A 31 -5.17 -8.12 8.43
C TYR A 31 -6.03 -8.32 9.67
N ALA A 32 -5.85 -9.43 10.41
CA ALA A 32 -6.62 -9.74 11.60
C ALA A 32 -6.36 -8.77 12.79
N GLN A 33 -5.26 -8.03 12.77
CA GLN A 33 -4.87 -7.13 13.86
C GLN A 33 -4.93 -5.63 13.49
N ALA A 34 -5.04 -5.29 12.21
CA ALA A 34 -4.91 -3.91 11.77
C ALA A 34 -6.24 -3.15 11.81
N ASP A 35 -6.33 -2.12 12.66
CA ASP A 35 -7.44 -1.13 12.61
C ASP A 35 -7.31 -0.23 11.38
N TYR A 36 -6.08 0.13 10.99
CA TYR A 36 -5.74 0.86 9.78
C TYR A 36 -4.64 0.11 9.05
N LEU A 37 -4.91 -0.31 7.82
CA LEU A 37 -3.96 -1.05 7.00
C LEU A 37 -3.61 -0.29 5.73
N SER A 38 -2.32 -0.02 5.53
CA SER A 38 -1.81 0.65 4.34
C SER A 38 -1.05 -0.32 3.44
N LEU A 39 -1.37 -0.31 2.13
CA LEU A 39 -0.73 -1.16 1.13
C LEU A 39 0.47 -0.46 0.49
N HIS A 40 1.60 -1.18 0.44
CA HIS A 40 2.86 -0.74 -0.18
C HIS A 40 3.45 -1.80 -1.12
N ILE A 41 2.60 -2.63 -1.72
CA ILE A 41 2.98 -3.77 -2.54
C ILE A 41 2.95 -3.43 -4.05
N PRO A 42 3.92 -3.93 -4.86
CA PRO A 42 3.87 -3.78 -6.31
C PRO A 42 2.79 -4.68 -6.93
N ALA A 43 2.29 -4.31 -8.11
CA ALA A 43 1.43 -5.17 -8.91
C ALA A 43 2.28 -6.19 -9.68
N THR A 44 2.29 -7.42 -9.21
CA THR A 44 2.95 -8.59 -9.81
C THR A 44 1.93 -9.68 -10.13
N TRP A 45 2.33 -10.74 -10.82
CA TRP A 45 1.45 -11.88 -11.05
C TRP A 45 0.97 -12.55 -9.75
N LYS A 46 1.73 -12.43 -8.64
CA LYS A 46 1.35 -12.95 -7.31
C LYS A 46 0.42 -12.01 -6.54
N THR A 47 0.56 -10.70 -6.74
CA THR A 47 -0.14 -9.69 -5.94
C THR A 47 -1.37 -9.10 -6.63
N LYS A 48 -1.54 -9.31 -7.94
CA LYS A 48 -2.75 -8.92 -8.67
C LYS A 48 -3.96 -9.59 -8.06
N LYS A 49 -4.99 -8.79 -7.73
CA LYS A 49 -6.26 -9.24 -7.13
C LYS A 49 -6.09 -10.09 -5.87
N SER A 50 -4.98 -9.92 -5.14
CA SER A 50 -4.73 -10.67 -3.90
C SER A 50 -5.49 -10.10 -2.70
N ILE A 51 -5.90 -8.85 -2.78
CA ILE A 51 -6.60 -8.15 -1.71
C ILE A 51 -8.09 -8.10 -2.05
N GLY A 52 -8.88 -8.93 -1.38
CA GLY A 52 -10.31 -9.07 -1.65
C GLY A 52 -11.11 -9.48 -0.41
N HIS A 53 -12.23 -10.16 -0.63
CA HIS A 53 -13.22 -10.49 0.39
C HIS A 53 -12.63 -11.12 1.65
N LYS A 54 -11.86 -12.22 1.51
CA LYS A 54 -11.32 -12.98 2.65
C LYS A 54 -10.49 -12.12 3.59
N LEU A 55 -9.58 -11.32 3.05
CA LEU A 55 -8.70 -10.45 3.85
C LEU A 55 -9.49 -9.30 4.48
N MET A 56 -10.35 -8.64 3.71
CA MET A 56 -11.18 -7.54 4.21
C MET A 56 -12.09 -7.98 5.36
N THR A 57 -12.74 -9.14 5.24
CA THR A 57 -13.65 -9.64 6.28
C THR A 57 -12.95 -10.09 7.55
N SER A 58 -11.64 -10.43 7.49
CA SER A 58 -10.84 -10.79 8.66
C SER A 58 -10.40 -9.59 9.51
N MET A 59 -10.51 -8.37 8.99
CA MET A 59 -10.09 -7.15 9.71
C MET A 59 -10.94 -6.89 10.96
N PRO A 60 -10.39 -6.21 11.98
CA PRO A 60 -11.14 -5.79 13.17
C PRO A 60 -12.38 -4.95 12.83
N LYS A 61 -13.29 -4.82 13.79
CA LYS A 61 -14.49 -4.00 13.62
C LYS A 61 -14.12 -2.52 13.41
N GLY A 62 -14.70 -1.90 12.37
CA GLY A 62 -14.47 -0.50 12.04
C GLY A 62 -13.17 -0.22 11.30
N ALA A 63 -12.45 -1.26 10.89
CA ALA A 63 -11.15 -1.13 10.24
C ALA A 63 -11.22 -0.40 8.88
N THR A 64 -10.08 0.18 8.51
CA THR A 64 -9.92 0.95 7.28
C THR A 64 -8.76 0.39 6.46
N LEU A 65 -9.04 -0.01 5.22
CA LEU A 65 -8.02 -0.31 4.22
C LEU A 65 -7.64 0.96 3.46
N VAL A 66 -6.33 1.24 3.35
CA VAL A 66 -5.77 2.36 2.60
C VAL A 66 -4.90 1.82 1.47
N ASN A 67 -5.23 2.14 0.22
CA ASN A 67 -4.44 1.75 -0.94
C ASN A 67 -3.85 2.96 -1.66
N THR A 68 -2.57 3.20 -1.43
CA THR A 68 -1.76 4.18 -2.17
C THR A 68 -0.70 3.50 -3.04
N ALA A 69 -0.80 2.17 -3.19
CA ALA A 69 0.14 1.37 -3.96
C ALA A 69 -0.27 1.25 -5.44
N ARG A 70 -1.12 0.28 -5.77
CA ARG A 70 -1.57 -0.02 -7.13
C ARG A 70 -3.03 -0.50 -7.11
N LYS A 71 -3.84 -0.08 -8.09
CA LYS A 71 -5.24 -0.54 -8.21
C LYS A 71 -5.33 -2.04 -8.51
N GLU A 72 -4.38 -2.56 -9.28
CA GLU A 72 -4.37 -3.94 -9.75
C GLU A 72 -4.23 -4.99 -8.62
N VAL A 73 -3.78 -4.59 -7.43
CA VAL A 73 -3.67 -5.52 -6.29
C VAL A 73 -5.03 -5.80 -5.64
N ILE A 74 -6.02 -4.96 -5.92
CA ILE A 74 -7.37 -5.06 -5.36
C ILE A 74 -8.24 -5.98 -6.24
N ASP A 75 -8.91 -6.93 -5.61
CA ASP A 75 -10.08 -7.60 -6.16
C ASP A 75 -11.31 -6.75 -5.83
N GLU A 76 -11.70 -5.88 -6.78
CA GLU A 76 -12.77 -4.90 -6.55
C GLU A 76 -14.09 -5.58 -6.20
N ALA A 77 -14.43 -6.69 -6.86
CA ALA A 77 -15.64 -7.45 -6.57
C ALA A 77 -15.63 -8.02 -5.14
N GLY A 78 -14.49 -8.57 -4.71
CA GLY A 78 -14.30 -9.08 -3.35
C GLY A 78 -14.38 -7.99 -2.29
N VAL A 79 -13.81 -6.81 -2.56
CA VAL A 79 -13.90 -5.65 -1.65
C VAL A 79 -15.33 -5.12 -1.55
N ILE A 80 -16.06 -5.01 -2.68
CA ILE A 80 -17.46 -4.61 -2.70
C ILE A 80 -18.32 -5.60 -1.90
N GLN A 81 -18.10 -6.90 -2.08
CA GLN A 81 -18.79 -7.92 -1.32
C GLN A 81 -18.52 -7.78 0.18
N ALA A 82 -17.26 -7.68 0.60
CA ALA A 82 -16.86 -7.54 2.00
C ALA A 82 -17.49 -6.30 2.66
N MET A 83 -17.46 -5.14 1.98
CA MET A 83 -18.05 -3.91 2.48
C MET A 83 -19.58 -3.91 2.49
N THR A 84 -20.20 -4.80 1.70
CA THR A 84 -21.66 -5.02 1.72
C THR A 84 -22.06 -5.86 2.92
N GLU A 85 -21.31 -6.91 3.22
CA GLU A 85 -21.54 -7.81 4.36
C GLU A 85 -21.14 -7.16 5.69
N ARG A 86 -20.11 -6.31 5.67
CA ARG A 86 -19.53 -5.62 6.81
C ARG A 86 -19.68 -4.11 6.67
N GLU A 87 -20.76 -3.57 7.21
CA GLU A 87 -21.09 -2.13 7.13
C GLU A 87 -20.15 -1.22 7.93
N ASP A 88 -19.27 -1.79 8.75
CA ASP A 88 -18.27 -1.09 9.54
C ASP A 88 -16.94 -0.86 8.81
N LEU A 89 -16.65 -1.62 7.75
CA LEU A 89 -15.41 -1.50 6.99
C LEU A 89 -15.37 -0.26 6.10
N LYS A 90 -14.15 0.27 5.91
CA LYS A 90 -13.88 1.43 5.07
C LYS A 90 -12.76 1.15 4.08
N TYR A 91 -12.85 1.76 2.90
CA TYR A 91 -11.81 1.69 1.88
C TYR A 91 -11.46 3.07 1.35
N ILE A 92 -10.18 3.42 1.41
CA ILE A 92 -9.62 4.70 0.95
C ILE A 92 -8.52 4.42 -0.06
N THR A 93 -8.51 5.14 -1.18
CA THR A 93 -7.48 4.97 -2.21
C THR A 93 -7.11 6.27 -2.90
N ASP A 94 -5.85 6.40 -3.35
CA ASP A 94 -5.37 7.51 -4.17
C ASP A 94 -5.47 7.24 -5.68
N ILE A 95 -5.98 6.06 -6.05
CA ILE A 95 -6.22 5.66 -7.45
C ILE A 95 -7.65 5.14 -7.54
N ALA A 96 -8.51 5.85 -8.26
CA ALA A 96 -9.89 5.43 -8.43
C ALA A 96 -9.97 4.03 -9.06
N PRO A 97 -10.66 3.06 -8.41
CA PRO A 97 -10.97 1.77 -8.99
C PRO A 97 -11.94 1.90 -10.17
N GLU A 98 -12.09 0.85 -10.96
CA GLU A 98 -13.04 0.85 -12.08
C GLU A 98 -14.49 0.96 -11.59
N ALA A 99 -14.78 0.33 -10.44
CA ALA A 99 -16.08 0.39 -9.78
C ALA A 99 -16.28 1.63 -8.86
N ALA A 100 -15.48 2.70 -9.00
CA ALA A 100 -15.50 3.84 -8.08
C ALA A 100 -16.89 4.51 -7.97
N ALA A 101 -17.64 4.62 -9.09
CA ALA A 101 -18.97 5.20 -9.09
C ALA A 101 -19.94 4.34 -8.27
N GLU A 102 -19.97 3.02 -8.51
CA GLU A 102 -20.78 2.06 -7.75
C GLU A 102 -20.43 2.09 -6.27
N MET A 103 -19.12 2.06 -5.94
CA MET A 103 -18.66 2.10 -4.55
C MET A 103 -19.06 3.40 -3.85
N SER A 104 -18.99 4.54 -4.54
CA SER A 104 -19.38 5.84 -3.98
C SER A 104 -20.88 5.90 -3.68
N GLU A 105 -21.71 5.40 -4.60
CA GLU A 105 -23.16 5.35 -4.43
C GLU A 105 -23.54 4.39 -3.30
N LYS A 106 -22.98 3.18 -3.30
CA LYS A 106 -23.34 2.10 -2.37
C LYS A 106 -22.84 2.32 -0.94
N PHE A 107 -21.63 2.86 -0.79
CA PHE A 107 -20.95 2.93 0.50
C PHE A 107 -20.83 4.34 1.09
N GLY A 108 -21.07 5.38 0.29
CA GLY A 108 -21.03 6.77 0.75
C GLY A 108 -19.71 7.11 1.46
N LYS A 109 -19.80 7.59 2.71
CA LYS A 109 -18.63 8.01 3.51
C LYS A 109 -17.66 6.87 3.88
N ARG A 110 -18.00 5.62 3.62
CA ARG A 110 -17.11 4.46 3.87
C ARG A 110 -16.14 4.20 2.74
N PHE A 111 -16.34 4.82 1.58
CA PHE A 111 -15.44 4.76 0.44
C PHE A 111 -14.97 6.16 0.05
N PHE A 112 -13.67 6.29 -0.22
CA PHE A 112 -13.11 7.52 -0.77
C PHE A 112 -12.01 7.18 -1.78
N ALA A 113 -12.06 7.82 -2.94
CA ALA A 113 -11.02 7.76 -3.95
C ALA A 113 -10.67 9.16 -4.44
N THR A 114 -9.38 9.48 -4.60
CA THR A 114 -9.00 10.71 -5.28
C THR A 114 -9.26 10.56 -6.80
N PRO A 115 -9.60 11.66 -7.50
CA PRO A 115 -9.89 11.59 -8.95
C PRO A 115 -8.72 11.10 -9.79
N LYS A 116 -7.50 11.37 -9.33
CA LYS A 116 -6.26 10.90 -9.93
C LYS A 116 -5.21 10.69 -8.85
N LYS A 117 -4.20 9.87 -9.16
CA LYS A 117 -3.05 9.69 -8.28
C LYS A 117 -2.32 11.02 -8.09
N MET A 118 -2.17 11.44 -6.83
CA MET A 118 -1.47 12.67 -6.46
C MET A 118 -0.09 12.39 -5.84
N GLY A 119 0.16 11.15 -5.44
CA GLY A 119 1.43 10.74 -4.84
C GLY A 119 2.60 10.93 -5.81
N ALA A 120 3.71 11.49 -5.31
CA ALA A 120 4.94 11.78 -6.06
C ALA A 120 4.81 12.81 -7.21
N GLU A 121 3.65 13.46 -7.41
CA GLU A 121 3.46 14.52 -8.41
C GLU A 121 3.60 15.93 -7.82
N THR A 122 4.15 16.08 -6.62
CA THR A 122 4.44 17.37 -6.05
C THR A 122 5.72 17.99 -6.67
N ALA A 123 5.77 19.31 -6.77
CA ALA A 123 6.97 20.01 -7.25
C ALA A 123 8.22 19.64 -6.44
N GLU A 124 8.06 19.51 -5.12
CA GLU A 124 9.13 19.10 -4.20
C GLU A 124 9.62 17.67 -4.50
N ALA A 125 8.72 16.72 -4.71
CA ALA A 125 9.09 15.34 -5.02
C ALA A 125 9.88 15.25 -6.35
N ASN A 126 9.46 16.00 -7.38
CA ASN A 126 10.13 16.05 -8.67
C ASN A 126 11.53 16.70 -8.56
N ILE A 127 11.66 17.80 -7.81
CA ILE A 127 12.95 18.45 -7.55
C ILE A 127 13.88 17.49 -6.80
N ASN A 128 13.41 16.87 -5.74
CA ASN A 128 14.20 15.94 -4.93
C ASN A 128 14.65 14.71 -5.74
N ALA A 129 13.79 14.17 -6.59
CA ALA A 129 14.14 13.07 -7.48
C ALA A 129 15.24 13.48 -8.47
N GLY A 130 15.10 14.66 -9.08
CA GLY A 130 16.12 15.20 -9.99
C GLY A 130 17.47 15.44 -9.30
N LEU A 131 17.47 16.05 -8.12
CA LEU A 131 18.69 16.28 -7.33
C LEU A 131 19.32 14.95 -6.88
N ALA A 132 18.52 13.97 -6.45
CA ALA A 132 19.03 12.65 -6.06
C ALA A 132 19.72 11.95 -7.25
N ALA A 133 19.10 11.96 -8.43
CA ALA A 133 19.66 11.36 -9.63
C ALA A 133 20.98 12.04 -10.03
N ALA A 134 21.02 13.37 -10.05
CA ALA A 134 22.23 14.13 -10.35
C ALA A 134 23.37 13.83 -9.36
N ASN A 135 23.08 13.80 -8.07
CA ASN A 135 24.06 13.46 -7.04
C ASN A 135 24.59 12.03 -7.17
N GLN A 136 23.75 11.07 -7.51
CA GLN A 136 24.16 9.68 -7.74
C GLN A 136 25.11 9.56 -8.94
N ILE A 137 24.83 10.28 -10.04
CA ILE A 137 25.70 10.32 -11.22
C ILE A 137 27.06 10.94 -10.86
N VAL A 138 27.05 12.08 -10.16
CA VAL A 138 28.29 12.76 -9.73
C VAL A 138 29.11 11.87 -8.81
N ASP A 139 28.47 11.18 -7.86
CA ASP A 139 29.14 10.27 -6.94
C ASP A 139 29.76 9.09 -7.68
N PHE A 140 29.05 8.52 -8.64
CA PHE A 140 29.59 7.45 -9.48
C PHE A 140 30.86 7.89 -10.22
N PHE A 141 30.86 9.06 -10.86
CA PHE A 141 32.05 9.53 -11.58
C PHE A 141 33.21 9.93 -10.67
N LYS A 142 32.94 10.38 -9.44
CA LYS A 142 33.98 10.76 -8.46
C LYS A 142 34.56 9.58 -7.70
N THR A 143 33.75 8.59 -7.35
CA THR A 143 34.13 7.54 -6.40
C THR A 143 34.00 6.12 -6.93
N GLY A 144 33.35 5.93 -8.10
CA GLY A 144 33.01 4.62 -8.62
C GLY A 144 31.87 3.93 -7.87
N ASN A 145 31.11 4.66 -7.05
CA ASN A 145 30.03 4.09 -6.25
C ASN A 145 28.88 3.55 -7.14
N THR A 146 28.64 2.24 -7.04
CA THR A 146 27.60 1.52 -7.82
C THR A 146 26.39 1.14 -6.99
N ARG A 147 26.20 1.73 -5.78
CA ARG A 147 25.12 1.39 -4.86
C ARG A 147 23.73 1.44 -5.50
N PHE A 148 23.52 2.38 -6.42
CA PHE A 148 22.22 2.59 -7.07
C PHE A 148 22.16 2.00 -8.50
N GLN A 149 23.13 1.17 -8.87
CA GLN A 149 23.16 0.52 -10.18
C GLN A 149 22.02 -0.51 -10.29
N VAL A 150 21.19 -0.39 -11.32
CA VAL A 150 20.02 -1.29 -11.54
C VAL A 150 20.31 -2.42 -12.54
N ASN A 151 21.31 -2.28 -13.38
CA ASN A 151 21.73 -3.25 -14.40
C ASN A 151 22.95 -4.06 -13.92
N LYS A 152 22.77 -4.83 -12.89
CA LYS A 152 23.81 -5.73 -12.36
C LYS A 152 23.83 -7.04 -13.10
#